data_127a867335f9bcca961c3858ab6992d8
#
_entry.id   127a867335f9bcca961c3858ab6992d8
#
_cell.length_a   1.000
_cell.length_b   1.000
_cell.length_c   1.000
_cell.angle_alpha   90.00
_cell.angle_beta   90.00
_cell.angle_gamma   90.00
#
_symmetry.space_group_name_H-M   'P 1'
#
loop_
_entity.id
_entity.type
_entity.pdbx_description
1 polymer ?
#
loop_
_entity_poly.entity_id
_entity_poly.type
_entity_poly.pdbx_seq_one_letter_code
_entity_poly.pdbx_strand_id
1 'polypeptide(L)'
;TSLESTGTDENAALVSNGAEVTFSNDAISRTSSDSQGGDNSSFYGVGAAVLATDGTAYVKGSTVTTDSKGGAGLFAYGDGTVYVADTDITTQQDTSGGIHAAGGGKLYAWDLNVETNGESSAAIRSDRGGGTMVVDGGTYTSNGVGSPAVYCTADIAVNNAELTANGSEAVCIEGLNSLRLYNSNLTGNMSDDDQNDTTWTVILYQSMSGDSEVGNSTFQMDGGTITSKNGGLFYTTNTECTITLKDVDITYNDDNEFFLQCTGNNNQRGWGQSGANGSD
;
A
#
# COMPACT_ATOMS: atom_id res chain seq x y z
N THR A 1 26.32 0.66 10.73
CA THR A 1 26.26 2.12 10.49
C THR A 1 24.86 2.61 10.83
N SER A 2 24.77 3.85 11.30
CA SER A 2 23.52 4.50 11.64
C SER A 2 23.34 5.76 10.80
N LEU A 3 22.16 5.90 10.16
CA LEU A 3 21.74 7.11 9.47
C LEU A 3 20.51 7.65 10.17
N GLU A 4 20.60 8.87 10.62
CA GLU A 4 19.51 9.55 11.34
C GLU A 4 19.22 10.91 10.73
N SER A 5 17.95 11.23 10.53
CA SER A 5 17.50 12.53 10.05
C SER A 5 16.39 13.05 10.94
N THR A 6 16.48 14.31 11.37
CA THR A 6 15.54 14.95 12.28
C THR A 6 14.95 16.25 11.74
N GLY A 7 15.33 16.65 10.54
CA GLY A 7 14.83 17.89 9.93
C GLY A 7 13.43 17.74 9.37
N THR A 8 12.76 18.88 9.18
CA THR A 8 11.41 18.94 8.60
C THR A 8 11.44 18.49 7.15
N ASP A 9 10.57 17.51 6.82
CA ASP A 9 10.39 17.00 5.46
C ASP A 9 11.67 16.49 4.76
N GLU A 10 12.67 16.11 5.55
CA GLU A 10 13.92 15.53 5.05
C GLU A 10 13.79 14.03 4.78
N ASN A 11 14.70 13.52 3.95
CA ASN A 11 14.99 12.09 3.84
C ASN A 11 16.26 11.77 4.64
N ALA A 12 16.35 10.61 5.26
CA ALA A 12 17.61 10.17 5.86
C ALA A 12 18.64 9.84 4.76
N ALA A 13 18.19 9.34 3.62
CA ALA A 13 18.99 9.13 2.42
C ALA A 13 18.18 9.44 1.16
N LEU A 14 18.79 10.18 0.25
CA LEU A 14 18.28 10.41 -1.11
C LEU A 14 19.27 9.82 -2.10
N VAL A 15 18.80 8.88 -2.93
CA VAL A 15 19.60 8.23 -3.97
C VAL A 15 19.14 8.73 -5.32
N SER A 16 19.97 9.50 -5.99
CA SER A 16 19.62 10.24 -7.20
C SER A 16 20.80 10.34 -8.18
N ASN A 17 20.55 10.95 -9.34
CA ASN A 17 21.57 11.22 -10.37
C ASN A 17 22.34 9.97 -10.82
N GLY A 18 21.64 8.84 -10.96
CA GLY A 18 22.24 7.59 -11.42
C GLY A 18 23.10 6.89 -10.36
N ALA A 19 23.11 7.36 -9.12
CA ALA A 19 23.87 6.72 -8.05
C ALA A 19 23.31 5.33 -7.72
N GLU A 20 24.20 4.43 -7.35
CA GLU A 20 23.86 3.13 -6.80
C GLU A 20 24.44 3.06 -5.39
N VAL A 21 23.55 2.92 -4.39
CA VAL A 21 23.96 2.93 -2.99
C VAL A 21 23.44 1.68 -2.28
N THR A 22 24.33 1.03 -1.55
CA THR A 22 24.01 -0.15 -0.74
C THR A 22 23.99 0.22 0.74
N PHE A 23 22.87 -0.08 1.39
CA PHE A 23 22.70 0.00 2.83
C PHE A 23 22.67 -1.43 3.36
N SER A 24 23.71 -1.84 4.07
CA SER A 24 23.84 -3.21 4.57
C SER A 24 24.06 -3.22 6.07
N ASN A 25 23.17 -3.91 6.78
CA ASN A 25 23.19 -3.98 8.24
C ASN A 25 23.18 -2.60 8.91
N ASP A 26 22.42 -1.68 8.35
CA ASP A 26 22.32 -0.31 8.80
C ASP A 26 21.04 -0.08 9.62
N ALA A 27 21.10 0.87 10.55
CA ALA A 27 19.94 1.44 11.22
C ALA A 27 19.63 2.80 10.61
N ILE A 28 18.48 2.92 9.97
CA ILE A 28 18.05 4.13 9.26
C ILE A 28 16.82 4.69 9.93
N SER A 29 16.83 5.94 10.34
CA SER A 29 15.71 6.53 11.06
C SER A 29 15.38 7.96 10.65
N ARG A 30 14.09 8.27 10.72
CA ARG A 30 13.53 9.61 10.59
C ARG A 30 12.70 9.93 11.82
N THR A 31 12.94 11.07 12.43
CA THR A 31 12.11 11.60 13.52
C THR A 31 11.87 13.08 13.29
N SER A 32 10.61 13.51 13.28
CA SER A 32 10.26 14.91 13.08
C SER A 32 8.88 15.19 13.68
N SER A 33 8.76 16.27 14.42
CA SER A 33 7.48 16.71 14.99
C SER A 33 6.74 17.73 14.12
N ASP A 34 7.36 18.24 13.07
CA ASP A 34 6.85 19.34 12.25
C ASP A 34 6.82 19.02 10.74
N SER A 35 7.11 17.80 10.35
CA SER A 35 6.93 17.36 8.96
C SER A 35 5.45 17.33 8.60
N GLN A 36 5.15 17.65 7.34
CA GLN A 36 3.77 17.93 6.91
C GLN A 36 3.00 16.67 6.46
N GLY A 37 3.68 15.70 5.87
CA GLY A 37 3.00 14.58 5.24
C GLY A 37 2.19 15.02 4.00
N GLY A 38 1.05 14.39 3.77
CA GLY A 38 0.13 14.75 2.70
C GLY A 38 0.63 14.38 1.30
N ASP A 39 0.18 15.14 0.30
CA ASP A 39 0.39 14.80 -1.11
C ASP A 39 1.87 14.79 -1.52
N ASN A 40 2.67 15.71 -1.01
CA ASN A 40 4.11 15.73 -1.31
C ASN A 40 4.81 14.45 -0.84
N SER A 41 4.44 13.95 0.32
CA SER A 41 4.96 12.69 0.83
C SER A 41 4.42 11.49 0.04
N SER A 42 3.13 11.47 -0.23
CA SER A 42 2.48 10.36 -0.92
C SER A 42 2.93 10.24 -2.37
N PHE A 43 3.08 11.35 -3.08
CA PHE A 43 3.32 11.34 -4.53
C PHE A 43 4.78 11.45 -4.92
N TYR A 44 5.62 12.04 -4.06
CA TYR A 44 7.01 12.35 -4.40
C TYR A 44 8.02 11.83 -3.39
N GLY A 45 7.58 11.24 -2.28
CA GLY A 45 8.46 10.67 -1.27
C GLY A 45 9.12 11.68 -0.34
N VAL A 46 8.61 12.90 -0.27
CA VAL A 46 9.11 13.91 0.68
C VAL A 46 8.93 13.39 2.11
N GLY A 47 10.01 13.32 2.87
CA GLY A 47 10.01 12.85 4.25
C GLY A 47 10.26 11.35 4.44
N ALA A 48 10.31 10.56 3.38
CA ALA A 48 10.64 9.14 3.47
C ALA A 48 12.04 8.92 4.06
N ALA A 49 12.25 7.82 4.78
CA ALA A 49 13.55 7.50 5.33
C ALA A 49 14.58 7.31 4.20
N VAL A 50 14.26 6.48 3.21
CA VAL A 50 15.08 6.31 2.00
C VAL A 50 14.23 6.60 0.78
N LEU A 51 14.68 7.52 -0.05
CA LEU A 51 14.05 7.88 -1.31
C LEU A 51 15.02 7.66 -2.47
N ALA A 52 14.63 6.85 -3.46
CA ALA A 52 15.33 6.71 -4.72
C ALA A 52 14.49 7.38 -5.83
N THR A 53 15.07 8.35 -6.55
CA THR A 53 14.36 9.09 -7.61
C THR A 53 14.83 8.74 -9.01
N ASP A 54 16.10 8.85 -9.30
CA ASP A 54 16.75 8.44 -10.56
C ASP A 54 18.06 7.71 -10.27
N GLY A 55 18.08 7.01 -9.17
CA GLY A 55 19.15 6.14 -8.72
C GLY A 55 18.59 4.82 -8.20
N THR A 56 19.49 3.97 -7.71
CA THR A 56 19.15 2.65 -7.20
C THR A 56 19.62 2.48 -5.76
N ALA A 57 18.70 2.15 -4.87
CA ALA A 57 19.02 1.80 -3.48
C ALA A 57 18.92 0.28 -3.30
N TYR A 58 19.98 -0.30 -2.73
CA TYR A 58 20.00 -1.69 -2.28
C TYR A 58 20.01 -1.70 -0.76
N VAL A 59 18.97 -2.26 -0.14
CA VAL A 59 18.83 -2.31 1.32
C VAL A 59 18.80 -3.75 1.77
N LYS A 60 19.70 -4.13 2.69
CA LYS A 60 19.80 -5.51 3.14
C LYS A 60 20.13 -5.60 4.62
N GLY A 61 19.43 -6.49 5.32
CA GLY A 61 19.73 -6.80 6.73
C GLY A 61 19.63 -5.60 7.65
N SER A 62 18.80 -4.65 7.30
CA SER A 62 18.74 -3.33 7.95
C SER A 62 17.47 -3.16 8.76
N THR A 63 17.45 -2.09 9.55
CA THR A 63 16.25 -1.65 10.29
C THR A 63 15.94 -0.23 9.89
N VAL A 64 14.68 0.01 9.48
CA VAL A 64 14.20 1.33 9.07
C VAL A 64 13.06 1.72 10.00
N THR A 65 13.17 2.86 10.66
CA THR A 65 12.14 3.36 11.56
C THR A 65 11.82 4.81 11.27
N THR A 66 10.54 5.15 11.28
CA THR A 66 10.10 6.54 11.15
C THR A 66 9.10 6.91 12.22
N ASP A 67 9.23 8.12 12.73
CA ASP A 67 8.29 8.77 13.64
C ASP A 67 8.13 10.23 13.19
N SER A 68 7.52 10.38 12.02
CA SER A 68 7.28 11.66 11.36
C SER A 68 6.13 11.52 10.38
N LYS A 69 5.32 12.56 10.23
CA LYS A 69 4.29 12.56 9.17
C LYS A 69 4.94 12.52 7.80
N GLY A 70 4.41 11.69 6.93
CA GLY A 70 5.01 11.46 5.61
C GLY A 70 6.31 10.65 5.66
N GLY A 71 6.59 10.01 6.78
CA GLY A 71 7.77 9.18 6.98
C GLY A 71 7.60 7.77 6.42
N ALA A 72 7.45 7.62 5.12
CA ALA A 72 7.51 6.30 4.49
C ALA A 72 8.86 5.64 4.79
N GLY A 73 8.85 4.31 4.88
CA GLY A 73 10.11 3.58 5.12
C GLY A 73 11.04 3.66 3.92
N LEU A 74 10.67 3.03 2.83
CA LEU A 74 11.43 3.02 1.57
C LEU A 74 10.52 3.48 0.44
N PHE A 75 11.00 4.37 -0.39
CA PHE A 75 10.21 4.97 -1.46
C PHE A 75 10.98 4.99 -2.79
N ALA A 76 10.39 4.42 -3.84
CA ALA A 76 10.88 4.51 -5.21
C ALA A 76 9.98 5.45 -6.02
N TYR A 77 10.54 6.53 -6.50
CA TYR A 77 9.83 7.52 -7.31
C TYR A 77 10.43 7.67 -8.70
N GLY A 78 9.58 7.76 -9.72
CA GLY A 78 10.01 8.06 -11.08
C GLY A 78 10.91 6.96 -11.65
N ASP A 79 12.11 7.34 -12.04
CA ASP A 79 13.13 6.40 -12.53
C ASP A 79 13.91 5.72 -11.39
N GLY A 80 13.51 5.96 -10.15
CA GLY A 80 14.14 5.35 -8.98
C GLY A 80 13.79 3.87 -8.82
N THR A 81 14.74 3.11 -8.31
CA THR A 81 14.57 1.68 -8.02
C THR A 81 15.06 1.36 -6.62
N VAL A 82 14.29 0.59 -5.89
CA VAL A 82 14.66 0.06 -4.57
C VAL A 82 14.63 -1.47 -4.62
N TYR A 83 15.74 -2.09 -4.22
CA TYR A 83 15.82 -3.51 -3.90
C TYR A 83 16.02 -3.65 -2.40
N VAL A 84 15.17 -4.41 -1.73
CA VAL A 84 15.25 -4.57 -0.28
C VAL A 84 15.06 -6.02 0.13
N ALA A 85 15.92 -6.50 1.03
CA ALA A 85 15.84 -7.88 1.55
C ALA A 85 16.14 -7.91 3.05
N ASP A 86 15.51 -8.85 3.76
CA ASP A 86 15.81 -9.18 5.16
C ASP A 86 15.87 -7.92 6.05
N THR A 87 14.88 -7.08 5.95
CA THR A 87 14.83 -5.75 6.58
C THR A 87 13.54 -5.58 7.38
N ASP A 88 13.65 -4.99 8.56
CA ASP A 88 12.52 -4.60 9.40
C ASP A 88 12.20 -3.13 9.18
N ILE A 89 10.93 -2.82 8.92
CA ILE A 89 10.44 -1.46 8.68
C ILE A 89 9.29 -1.18 9.63
N THR A 90 9.39 -0.10 10.41
CA THR A 90 8.31 0.35 11.31
C THR A 90 8.06 1.84 11.11
N THR A 91 6.81 2.21 10.84
CA THR A 91 6.40 3.62 10.74
C THR A 91 5.31 3.93 11.76
N GLN A 92 5.33 5.13 12.36
CA GLN A 92 4.46 5.47 13.47
C GLN A 92 3.37 6.48 13.13
N GLN A 93 3.63 7.44 12.24
CA GLN A 93 2.74 8.56 12.01
C GLN A 93 1.95 8.46 10.70
N ASP A 94 1.08 9.43 10.46
CA ASP A 94 0.19 9.45 9.31
C ASP A 94 0.95 9.64 7.99
N THR A 95 0.37 9.15 6.90
CA THR A 95 0.92 9.24 5.55
C THR A 95 2.32 8.61 5.46
N SER A 96 2.53 7.53 6.21
CA SER A 96 3.82 6.86 6.35
C SER A 96 3.71 5.40 5.95
N GLY A 97 3.72 5.14 4.65
CA GLY A 97 3.72 3.78 4.11
C GLY A 97 4.97 3.00 4.49
N GLY A 98 4.91 1.67 4.42
CA GLY A 98 6.06 0.82 4.69
C GLY A 98 7.02 0.81 3.51
N ILE A 99 6.68 0.11 2.45
CA ILE A 99 7.34 0.16 1.14
C ILE A 99 6.41 0.85 0.15
N HIS A 100 6.95 1.74 -0.68
CA HIS A 100 6.16 2.71 -1.41
C HIS A 100 6.72 2.97 -2.81
N ALA A 101 5.87 3.00 -3.82
CA ALA A 101 6.21 3.40 -5.18
C ALA A 101 5.20 4.42 -5.72
N ALA A 102 5.69 5.41 -6.44
CA ALA A 102 4.86 6.38 -7.14
C ALA A 102 5.60 6.94 -8.36
N GLY A 103 4.88 7.60 -9.27
CA GLY A 103 5.48 8.24 -10.43
C GLY A 103 6.20 7.31 -11.38
N GLY A 104 5.89 6.00 -11.36
CA GLY A 104 6.56 4.99 -12.16
C GLY A 104 7.71 4.28 -11.46
N GLY A 105 7.93 4.52 -10.18
CA GLY A 105 8.99 3.88 -9.40
C GLY A 105 8.92 2.36 -9.37
N LYS A 106 10.04 1.72 -9.11
CA LYS A 106 10.16 0.25 -9.05
C LYS A 106 10.70 -0.17 -7.70
N LEU A 107 10.02 -1.11 -7.06
CA LEU A 107 10.45 -1.64 -5.77
C LEU A 107 10.31 -3.15 -5.74
N TYR A 108 11.39 -3.81 -5.36
CA TYR A 108 11.48 -5.27 -5.25
C TYR A 108 11.90 -5.65 -3.83
N ALA A 109 11.09 -6.50 -3.17
CA ALA A 109 11.27 -6.81 -1.76
C ALA A 109 11.27 -8.31 -1.49
N TRP A 110 12.17 -8.75 -0.62
CA TRP A 110 12.28 -10.13 -0.17
C TRP A 110 12.33 -10.22 1.36
N ASP A 111 11.43 -10.98 1.94
CA ASP A 111 11.47 -11.36 3.37
C ASP A 111 11.57 -10.17 4.32
N LEU A 112 10.67 -9.21 4.17
CA LEU A 112 10.58 -8.06 5.06
C LEU A 112 9.66 -8.36 6.26
N ASN A 113 9.85 -7.58 7.33
CA ASN A 113 8.88 -7.43 8.39
C ASN A 113 8.48 -5.95 8.47
N VAL A 114 7.27 -5.64 8.01
CA VAL A 114 6.78 -4.28 7.90
C VAL A 114 5.60 -4.07 8.83
N GLU A 115 5.64 -3.02 9.64
CA GLU A 115 4.55 -2.58 10.49
C GLU A 115 4.33 -1.08 10.34
N THR A 116 3.09 -0.68 10.02
CA THR A 116 2.69 0.73 9.96
C THR A 116 1.60 1.01 10.99
N ASN A 117 1.65 2.16 11.65
CA ASN A 117 0.76 2.48 12.76
C ASN A 117 -0.09 3.75 12.56
N GLY A 118 0.21 4.55 11.57
CA GLY A 118 -0.52 5.77 11.27
C GLY A 118 -1.74 5.57 10.38
N GLU A 119 -2.51 6.63 10.23
CA GLU A 119 -3.60 6.72 9.26
C GLU A 119 -3.01 6.94 7.85
N SER A 120 -3.70 6.44 6.83
CA SER A 120 -3.25 6.54 5.42
C SER A 120 -1.82 6.03 5.22
N SER A 121 -1.51 4.92 5.87
CA SER A 121 -0.16 4.36 5.96
C SER A 121 -0.15 2.88 5.60
N ALA A 122 -0.51 2.57 4.36
CA ALA A 122 -0.51 1.19 3.89
C ALA A 122 0.88 0.56 4.02
N ALA A 123 0.94 -0.72 4.39
CA ALA A 123 2.21 -1.43 4.53
C ALA A 123 2.92 -1.58 3.17
N ILE A 124 2.17 -1.93 2.13
CA ILE A 124 2.59 -1.92 0.73
C ILE A 124 1.75 -0.85 0.04
N ARG A 125 2.39 0.20 -0.41
CA ARG A 125 1.68 1.38 -0.90
C ARG A 125 2.19 1.82 -2.27
N SER A 126 1.27 2.20 -3.14
CA SER A 126 1.59 2.96 -4.35
C SER A 126 0.72 4.21 -4.41
N ASP A 127 1.14 5.17 -5.21
CA ASP A 127 0.41 6.42 -5.39
C ASP A 127 0.50 6.89 -6.85
N ARG A 128 0.02 8.10 -7.10
CA ARG A 128 -0.14 8.71 -8.41
C ARG A 128 1.08 8.48 -9.32
N GLY A 129 0.80 8.08 -10.55
CA GLY A 129 1.81 7.71 -11.53
C GLY A 129 2.19 6.23 -11.51
N GLY A 130 1.72 5.50 -10.50
CA GLY A 130 1.91 4.05 -10.42
C GLY A 130 3.35 3.61 -10.32
N GLY A 131 3.61 2.47 -10.91
CA GLY A 131 4.91 1.83 -10.95
C GLY A 131 4.80 0.32 -10.89
N THR A 132 5.85 -0.32 -10.42
CA THR A 132 5.92 -1.77 -10.27
C THR A 132 6.42 -2.12 -8.88
N MET A 133 5.71 -3.01 -8.21
CA MET A 133 6.15 -3.57 -6.94
C MET A 133 6.06 -5.10 -7.00
N VAL A 134 7.14 -5.77 -6.65
CA VAL A 134 7.18 -7.23 -6.55
C VAL A 134 7.72 -7.60 -5.18
N VAL A 135 6.93 -8.38 -4.45
CA VAL A 135 7.22 -8.77 -3.07
C VAL A 135 7.24 -10.29 -2.99
N ASP A 136 8.25 -10.86 -2.38
CA ASP A 136 8.36 -12.30 -2.16
C ASP A 136 8.77 -12.59 -0.72
N GLY A 137 7.83 -13.12 0.04
CA GLY A 137 8.01 -13.44 1.46
C GLY A 137 7.89 -12.24 2.39
N GLY A 138 7.68 -12.56 3.65
CA GLY A 138 7.64 -11.58 4.72
C GLY A 138 6.25 -11.35 5.31
N THR A 139 6.20 -10.42 6.25
CA THR A 139 5.01 -10.03 6.99
C THR A 139 4.79 -8.53 6.84
N TYR A 140 3.57 -8.16 6.46
CA TYR A 140 3.20 -6.77 6.16
C TYR A 140 1.92 -6.46 6.94
N THR A 141 2.03 -5.62 7.96
CA THR A 141 0.94 -5.32 8.90
C THR A 141 0.68 -3.83 8.95
N SER A 142 -0.56 -3.44 8.70
CA SER A 142 -1.04 -2.07 8.90
C SER A 142 -2.00 -2.03 10.08
N ASN A 143 -1.75 -1.20 11.07
CA ASN A 143 -2.57 -1.09 12.28
C ASN A 143 -3.48 0.13 12.28
N GLY A 144 -3.20 1.13 11.47
CA GLY A 144 -3.94 2.38 11.47
C GLY A 144 -5.30 2.29 10.78
N VAL A 145 -6.21 3.15 11.21
CA VAL A 145 -7.50 3.33 10.54
C VAL A 145 -7.26 3.87 9.12
N GLY A 146 -7.96 3.30 8.14
CA GLY A 146 -7.79 3.71 6.75
C GLY A 146 -6.44 3.35 6.14
N SER A 147 -5.73 2.38 6.73
CA SER A 147 -4.43 1.91 6.26
C SER A 147 -4.53 0.46 5.83
N PRO A 148 -4.77 0.17 4.55
CA PRO A 148 -4.81 -1.20 4.07
C PRO A 148 -3.42 -1.85 4.13
N ALA A 149 -3.40 -3.17 4.08
CA ALA A 149 -2.13 -3.88 3.90
C ALA A 149 -1.52 -3.58 2.53
N VAL A 150 -2.37 -3.48 1.49
CA VAL A 150 -1.96 -3.09 0.14
C VAL A 150 -2.88 -2.00 -0.39
N TYR A 151 -2.31 -0.85 -0.73
CA TYR A 151 -2.97 0.20 -1.52
C TYR A 151 -2.37 0.22 -2.92
N CYS A 152 -3.18 -0.12 -3.92
CA CYS A 152 -2.70 -0.40 -5.28
C CYS A 152 -3.21 0.63 -6.29
N THR A 153 -2.32 1.47 -6.76
CA THR A 153 -2.46 2.34 -7.94
C THR A 153 -1.37 2.02 -8.97
N ALA A 154 -0.88 0.78 -8.98
CA ALA A 154 0.28 0.32 -9.72
C ALA A 154 0.09 -1.13 -10.18
N ASP A 155 1.10 -1.71 -10.76
CA ASP A 155 1.21 -3.15 -11.00
C ASP A 155 1.96 -3.79 -9.83
N ILE A 156 1.23 -4.54 -8.99
CA ILE A 156 1.77 -5.13 -7.77
C ILE A 156 1.56 -6.64 -7.79
N ALA A 157 2.63 -7.38 -7.51
CA ALA A 157 2.60 -8.82 -7.28
C ALA A 157 3.20 -9.15 -5.92
N VAL A 158 2.50 -10.00 -5.15
CA VAL A 158 2.96 -10.42 -3.81
C VAL A 158 2.93 -11.94 -3.73
N ASN A 159 4.05 -12.52 -3.36
CA ASN A 159 4.22 -13.97 -3.25
C ASN A 159 4.60 -14.35 -1.81
N ASN A 160 4.02 -15.42 -1.30
CA ASN A 160 4.44 -16.06 -0.06
C ASN A 160 4.49 -15.11 1.15
N ALA A 161 3.51 -14.22 1.28
CA ALA A 161 3.50 -13.19 2.31
C ALA A 161 2.27 -13.29 3.23
N GLU A 162 2.45 -12.76 4.46
CA GLU A 162 1.37 -12.52 5.40
C GLU A 162 0.99 -11.05 5.33
N LEU A 163 -0.24 -10.76 4.92
CA LEU A 163 -0.77 -9.42 4.73
C LEU A 163 -1.93 -9.18 5.70
N THR A 164 -1.78 -8.22 6.61
CA THR A 164 -2.80 -7.96 7.63
C THR A 164 -3.08 -6.47 7.76
N ALA A 165 -4.35 -6.11 7.74
CA ALA A 165 -4.83 -4.78 8.13
C ALA A 165 -5.72 -4.92 9.37
N ASN A 166 -5.34 -4.27 10.47
CA ASN A 166 -6.04 -4.38 11.74
C ASN A 166 -7.09 -3.27 11.96
N GLY A 167 -7.08 -2.23 11.16
CA GLY A 167 -8.00 -1.10 11.28
C GLY A 167 -8.58 -0.64 9.95
N SER A 168 -8.51 -1.46 8.90
CA SER A 168 -8.92 -1.09 7.56
C SER A 168 -9.30 -2.33 6.75
N GLU A 169 -9.84 -2.12 5.55
CA GLU A 169 -9.79 -3.14 4.51
C GLU A 169 -8.36 -3.61 4.30
N ALA A 170 -8.20 -4.84 3.86
CA ALA A 170 -6.86 -5.38 3.58
C ALA A 170 -6.28 -4.86 2.27
N VAL A 171 -7.13 -4.66 1.26
CA VAL A 171 -6.72 -4.26 -0.09
C VAL A 171 -7.63 -3.19 -0.66
N CYS A 172 -7.00 -2.14 -1.22
CA CYS A 172 -7.65 -1.17 -2.10
C CYS A 172 -6.99 -1.20 -3.47
N ILE A 173 -7.76 -1.35 -4.53
CA ILE A 173 -7.28 -1.23 -5.91
C ILE A 173 -8.07 -0.13 -6.60
N GLU A 174 -7.36 0.85 -7.15
CA GLU A 174 -7.98 2.00 -7.79
C GLU A 174 -7.73 2.00 -9.29
N GLY A 175 -8.82 2.07 -10.06
CA GLY A 175 -8.78 2.25 -11.51
C GLY A 175 -8.07 1.14 -12.27
N LEU A 176 -7.42 1.51 -13.37
CA LEU A 176 -6.68 0.61 -14.25
C LEU A 176 -5.40 0.12 -13.59
N ASN A 177 -5.53 -0.72 -12.58
CA ASN A 177 -4.37 -1.26 -11.86
C ASN A 177 -4.62 -2.72 -11.47
N SER A 178 -3.56 -3.41 -11.11
CA SER A 178 -3.61 -4.85 -10.85
C SER A 178 -2.86 -5.21 -9.58
N LEU A 179 -3.52 -6.03 -8.77
CA LEU A 179 -2.88 -6.75 -7.67
C LEU A 179 -3.00 -8.26 -7.91
N ARG A 180 -1.87 -8.94 -7.85
CA ARG A 180 -1.79 -10.41 -7.94
C ARG A 180 -1.14 -10.96 -6.69
N LEU A 181 -1.82 -11.86 -6.01
CA LEU A 181 -1.34 -12.53 -4.80
C LEU A 181 -1.15 -14.02 -5.10
N TYR A 182 0.00 -14.56 -4.68
CA TYR A 182 0.33 -15.96 -4.85
C TYR A 182 0.74 -16.57 -3.50
N ASN A 183 0.07 -17.63 -3.08
CA ASN A 183 0.39 -18.34 -1.83
C ASN A 183 0.54 -17.41 -0.64
N SER A 184 -0.33 -16.43 -0.54
CA SER A 184 -0.28 -15.39 0.49
C SER A 184 -1.55 -15.46 1.35
N ASN A 185 -1.45 -14.98 2.58
CA ASN A 185 -2.57 -14.91 3.50
C ASN A 185 -2.97 -13.47 3.72
N LEU A 186 -4.24 -13.16 3.45
CA LEU A 186 -4.80 -11.82 3.51
C LEU A 186 -5.83 -11.73 4.62
N THR A 187 -5.63 -10.83 5.57
CA THR A 187 -6.56 -10.60 6.67
C THR A 187 -6.95 -9.13 6.74
N GLY A 188 -8.25 -8.87 6.71
CA GLY A 188 -8.83 -7.54 6.86
C GLY A 188 -9.67 -7.41 8.11
N ASN A 189 -9.68 -6.22 8.70
CA ASN A 189 -10.51 -5.84 9.82
C ASN A 189 -10.89 -4.37 9.69
N MET A 190 -11.71 -4.08 8.68
CA MET A 190 -12.13 -2.72 8.40
C MET A 190 -12.91 -2.15 9.57
N SER A 191 -12.57 -0.95 9.99
CA SER A 191 -13.27 -0.26 11.07
C SER A 191 -14.65 0.20 10.60
N ASP A 192 -15.63 0.07 11.47
CA ASP A 192 -16.92 0.74 11.28
C ASP A 192 -16.71 2.24 11.45
N ASP A 193 -17.18 3.01 10.49
CA ASP A 193 -17.19 4.46 10.58
C ASP A 193 -18.45 5.05 9.94
N ASP A 194 -18.74 6.31 10.25
CA ASP A 194 -19.93 6.99 9.75
C ASP A 194 -19.88 7.32 8.25
N GLN A 195 -18.74 7.12 7.62
CA GLN A 195 -18.57 7.38 6.19
C GLN A 195 -18.95 6.19 5.32
N ASN A 196 -18.97 4.99 5.89
CA ASN A 196 -19.23 3.76 5.15
C ASN A 196 -20.56 3.15 5.52
N ASP A 197 -21.41 2.89 4.52
CA ASP A 197 -22.67 2.17 4.73
C ASP A 197 -22.42 0.68 4.99
N THR A 198 -21.24 0.20 4.64
CA THR A 198 -20.84 -1.19 4.78
C THR A 198 -19.32 -1.29 4.93
N THR A 199 -18.85 -2.43 5.40
CA THR A 199 -17.44 -2.76 5.55
C THR A 199 -17.06 -3.93 4.64
N TRP A 200 -15.78 -4.00 4.25
CA TRP A 200 -15.29 -4.98 3.29
C TRP A 200 -13.82 -5.32 3.55
N THR A 201 -13.33 -6.35 2.86
CA THR A 201 -11.93 -6.76 2.93
C THR A 201 -11.14 -6.29 1.72
N VAL A 202 -11.73 -6.33 0.54
CA VAL A 202 -11.13 -5.87 -0.71
C VAL A 202 -12.07 -4.90 -1.40
N ILE A 203 -11.59 -3.71 -1.73
CA ILE A 203 -12.32 -2.76 -2.56
C ILE A 203 -11.60 -2.56 -3.90
N LEU A 204 -12.40 -2.60 -4.99
CA LEU A 204 -11.99 -2.20 -6.32
C LEU A 204 -12.86 -1.01 -6.73
N TYR A 205 -12.25 0.12 -7.03
CA TYR A 205 -13.00 1.36 -7.21
C TYR A 205 -12.28 2.35 -8.11
N GLN A 206 -13.03 3.34 -8.60
CA GLN A 206 -12.49 4.51 -9.24
C GLN A 206 -12.88 5.73 -8.43
N SER A 207 -11.89 6.42 -7.89
CA SER A 207 -12.12 7.69 -7.21
C SER A 207 -12.15 8.86 -8.19
N MET A 208 -12.53 10.02 -7.69
CA MET A 208 -12.52 11.27 -8.45
C MET A 208 -11.23 12.06 -8.28
N SER A 209 -10.26 11.51 -7.55
CA SER A 209 -9.03 12.23 -7.20
C SER A 209 -8.06 12.41 -8.38
N GLY A 210 -8.19 11.57 -9.41
CA GLY A 210 -7.22 11.53 -10.50
C GLY A 210 -5.94 10.77 -10.15
N ASP A 211 -5.95 10.00 -9.07
CA ASP A 211 -4.78 9.23 -8.63
C ASP A 211 -4.50 8.03 -9.55
N SER A 212 -5.47 7.64 -10.34
CA SER A 212 -5.38 6.50 -11.23
C SER A 212 -6.17 6.75 -12.51
N GLU A 213 -5.72 6.17 -13.62
CA GLU A 213 -6.47 6.15 -14.86
C GLU A 213 -7.71 5.27 -14.74
N VAL A 214 -8.76 5.64 -15.47
CA VAL A 214 -9.99 4.83 -15.56
C VAL A 214 -9.71 3.57 -16.36
N GLY A 215 -10.16 2.44 -15.85
CA GLY A 215 -10.03 1.16 -16.54
C GLY A 215 -10.42 0.00 -15.64
N ASN A 216 -10.19 -1.20 -16.14
CA ASN A 216 -10.54 -2.42 -15.43
C ASN A 216 -9.59 -2.66 -14.26
N SER A 217 -10.12 -2.65 -13.03
CA SER A 217 -9.36 -2.99 -11.82
C SER A 217 -9.26 -4.51 -11.70
N THR A 218 -8.08 -5.03 -11.41
CA THR A 218 -7.84 -6.48 -11.35
C THR A 218 -7.33 -6.92 -9.99
N PHE A 219 -8.05 -7.89 -9.42
CA PHE A 219 -7.59 -8.67 -8.26
C PHE A 219 -7.47 -10.13 -8.68
N GLN A 220 -6.29 -10.68 -8.59
CA GLN A 220 -6.05 -12.09 -8.85
C GLN A 220 -5.38 -12.73 -7.63
N MET A 221 -5.88 -13.88 -7.21
CA MET A 221 -5.28 -14.63 -6.11
C MET A 221 -5.23 -16.12 -6.44
N ASP A 222 -4.05 -16.70 -6.30
CA ASP A 222 -3.79 -18.11 -6.55
C ASP A 222 -3.10 -18.71 -5.31
N GLY A 223 -3.82 -19.57 -4.61
CA GLY A 223 -3.38 -20.15 -3.33
C GLY A 223 -3.48 -19.16 -2.16
N GLY A 224 -3.42 -19.69 -0.95
CA GLY A 224 -3.47 -18.93 0.28
C GLY A 224 -4.87 -18.73 0.83
N THR A 225 -5.04 -17.72 1.70
CA THR A 225 -6.28 -17.50 2.45
C THR A 225 -6.72 -16.05 2.40
N ILE A 226 -8.04 -15.83 2.47
CA ILE A 226 -8.64 -14.52 2.75
C ILE A 226 -9.48 -14.66 4.01
N THR A 227 -9.23 -13.79 4.99
CA THR A 227 -10.02 -13.71 6.22
C THR A 227 -10.56 -12.30 6.39
N SER A 228 -11.89 -12.18 6.42
CA SER A 228 -12.58 -10.95 6.80
C SER A 228 -13.00 -11.05 8.26
N LYS A 229 -12.49 -10.17 9.09
CA LYS A 229 -12.89 -10.07 10.50
C LYS A 229 -14.08 -9.15 10.72
N ASN A 230 -14.35 -8.25 9.78
CA ASN A 230 -15.47 -7.33 9.84
C ASN A 230 -15.96 -7.00 8.42
N GLY A 231 -17.21 -7.32 8.13
CA GLY A 231 -17.84 -7.02 6.86
C GLY A 231 -17.72 -8.09 5.80
N GLY A 232 -18.09 -7.71 4.58
CA GLY A 232 -18.04 -8.58 3.41
C GLY A 232 -16.64 -8.77 2.84
N LEU A 233 -16.57 -9.50 1.73
CA LEU A 233 -15.30 -9.78 1.09
C LEU A 233 -14.95 -8.74 0.04
N PHE A 234 -15.69 -8.69 -1.05
CA PHE A 234 -15.38 -7.84 -2.20
C PHE A 234 -16.43 -6.76 -2.38
N TYR A 235 -15.98 -5.52 -2.45
CA TYR A 235 -16.82 -4.38 -2.76
C TYR A 235 -16.29 -3.69 -4.03
N THR A 236 -17.16 -3.47 -5.00
CA THR A 236 -16.82 -2.82 -6.26
C THR A 236 -17.72 -1.63 -6.48
N THR A 237 -17.13 -0.47 -6.77
CA THR A 237 -17.90 0.74 -7.07
C THR A 237 -17.21 1.60 -8.12
N ASN A 238 -18.00 2.08 -9.05
CA ASN A 238 -17.61 3.03 -10.09
C ASN A 238 -16.43 2.56 -10.97
N THR A 239 -16.22 1.26 -11.12
CA THR A 239 -15.18 0.70 -11.98
C THR A 239 -15.62 -0.63 -12.57
N GLU A 240 -15.13 -0.93 -13.76
CA GLU A 240 -15.09 -2.31 -14.23
C GLU A 240 -14.01 -3.06 -13.46
N CYS A 241 -14.22 -4.33 -13.18
CA CYS A 241 -13.25 -5.12 -12.46
C CYS A 241 -13.23 -6.58 -12.91
N THR A 242 -12.10 -7.22 -12.62
CA THR A 242 -11.95 -8.66 -12.76
C THR A 242 -11.39 -9.21 -11.46
N ILE A 243 -12.10 -10.16 -10.87
CA ILE A 243 -11.69 -10.88 -9.66
C ILE A 243 -11.51 -12.33 -10.02
N THR A 244 -10.30 -12.84 -9.86
CA THR A 244 -9.98 -14.25 -10.17
C THR A 244 -9.42 -14.91 -8.91
N LEU A 245 -10.08 -15.97 -8.47
CA LEU A 245 -9.66 -16.75 -7.30
C LEU A 245 -9.42 -18.20 -7.72
N LYS A 246 -8.28 -18.75 -7.32
CA LYS A 246 -7.95 -20.15 -7.54
C LYS A 246 -7.29 -20.74 -6.30
N ASP A 247 -7.85 -21.83 -5.80
CA ASP A 247 -7.32 -22.55 -4.64
C ASP A 247 -7.13 -21.63 -3.42
N VAL A 248 -8.12 -20.79 -3.12
CA VAL A 248 -8.11 -19.84 -2.02
C VAL A 248 -9.11 -20.28 -0.95
N ASP A 249 -8.65 -20.39 0.29
CA ASP A 249 -9.52 -20.64 1.44
C ASP A 249 -10.04 -19.31 1.97
N ILE A 250 -11.36 -19.20 2.13
CA ILE A 250 -12.03 -17.95 2.47
C ILE A 250 -12.81 -18.11 3.77
N THR A 251 -12.63 -17.15 4.70
CA THR A 251 -13.36 -17.08 5.96
C THR A 251 -13.93 -15.69 6.15
N TYR A 252 -15.26 -15.60 6.31
CA TYR A 252 -16.00 -14.39 6.64
C TYR A 252 -17.34 -14.78 7.26
N ASN A 253 -18.09 -13.81 7.77
CA ASN A 253 -19.42 -14.08 8.33
C ASN A 253 -20.48 -14.17 7.20
N ASP A 254 -20.58 -15.32 6.58
CA ASP A 254 -21.44 -15.55 5.40
C ASP A 254 -22.95 -15.57 5.70
N ASP A 255 -23.35 -15.60 6.99
CA ASP A 255 -24.74 -15.50 7.37
C ASP A 255 -25.29 -14.06 7.29
N ASN A 256 -24.42 -13.05 7.44
CA ASN A 256 -24.81 -11.67 7.55
C ASN A 256 -24.11 -10.73 6.57
N GLU A 257 -23.06 -11.18 5.88
CA GLU A 257 -22.22 -10.35 5.07
C GLU A 257 -22.18 -10.84 3.62
N PHE A 258 -21.81 -9.95 2.72
CA PHE A 258 -21.78 -10.27 1.29
C PHE A 258 -20.43 -10.87 0.87
N PHE A 259 -20.49 -11.80 -0.08
CA PHE A 259 -19.30 -12.26 -0.80
C PHE A 259 -18.82 -11.17 -1.80
N LEU A 260 -19.74 -10.64 -2.59
CA LEU A 260 -19.49 -9.58 -3.56
C LEU A 260 -20.65 -8.60 -3.56
N GLN A 261 -20.35 -7.33 -3.42
CA GLN A 261 -21.30 -6.25 -3.62
C GLN A 261 -20.80 -5.32 -4.72
N CYS A 262 -21.54 -5.22 -5.80
CA CYS A 262 -21.32 -4.27 -6.86
C CYS A 262 -22.28 -3.11 -6.74
N THR A 263 -21.78 -1.90 -6.66
CA THR A 263 -22.59 -0.69 -6.77
C THR A 263 -22.16 0.12 -8.00
N GLY A 264 -23.09 0.86 -8.55
CA GLY A 264 -22.76 1.81 -9.61
C GLY A 264 -21.95 2.99 -9.08
N ASN A 265 -22.13 4.10 -9.72
CA ASN A 265 -21.48 5.34 -9.31
C ASN A 265 -21.91 5.78 -7.91
N ASN A 266 -20.99 5.80 -6.96
CA ASN A 266 -21.23 6.24 -5.58
C ASN A 266 -20.63 7.62 -5.34
N ASN A 267 -21.45 8.65 -5.54
CA ASN A 267 -21.02 10.04 -5.38
C ASN A 267 -20.91 10.50 -3.91
N GLN A 268 -21.52 9.79 -2.98
CA GLN A 268 -21.60 10.24 -1.58
C GLN A 268 -20.23 10.31 -0.92
N ARG A 269 -19.28 9.54 -1.43
CA ARG A 269 -17.95 9.41 -0.86
C ARG A 269 -16.84 9.92 -1.77
N GLY A 270 -17.21 10.60 -2.85
CA GLY A 270 -16.25 11.04 -3.85
C GLY A 270 -15.61 9.91 -4.67
N TRP A 271 -16.18 8.71 -4.62
CA TRP A 271 -15.66 7.56 -5.35
C TRP A 271 -16.18 7.45 -6.77
N GLY A 272 -17.08 8.30 -7.16
CA GLY A 272 -17.62 8.29 -8.50
C GLY A 272 -18.05 9.65 -8.95
N GLN A 273 -18.28 9.78 -10.25
CA GLN A 273 -18.83 10.97 -10.88
C GLN A 273 -20.23 10.69 -11.40
N SER A 274 -21.07 11.69 -11.39
CA SER A 274 -22.37 11.60 -12.05
C SER A 274 -22.15 11.27 -13.54
N GLY A 275 -22.77 10.18 -13.99
CA GLY A 275 -22.59 9.72 -15.37
C GLY A 275 -21.27 9.00 -15.65
N ALA A 276 -20.44 8.75 -14.64
CA ALA A 276 -19.26 7.93 -14.78
C ALA A 276 -19.63 6.44 -14.90
N ASN A 277 -18.63 5.60 -15.12
CA ASN A 277 -18.81 4.17 -15.30
C ASN A 277 -19.59 3.54 -14.13
N GLY A 278 -20.47 2.63 -14.42
CA GLY A 278 -21.01 1.73 -13.41
C GLY A 278 -19.95 0.73 -12.95
N SER A 279 -20.37 -0.21 -12.12
CA SER A 279 -19.54 -1.36 -11.77
C SER A 279 -20.03 -2.60 -12.49
N ASP A 280 -19.07 -3.40 -12.96
CA ASP A 280 -19.34 -4.62 -13.71
C ASP A 280 -18.30 -5.71 -13.37
#